data_fd2b8cbffb310a2020073b8692b622ec
#
_entry.id   fd2b8cbffb310a2020073b8692b622ec
#
_cell.length_a   1.000
_cell.length_b   1.000
_cell.length_c   1.000
_cell.angle_alpha   90.00
_cell.angle_beta   90.00
_cell.angle_gamma   90.00
#
_symmetry.space_group_name_H-M   'P 1'
#
loop_
_entity.id
_entity.type
_entity.pdbx_description
1 polymer ?
#
loop_
_entity_poly.entity_id
_entity_poly.type
_entity_poly.pdbx_seq_one_letter_code
_entity_poly.pdbx_strand_id
1 'polypeptide(L)'
;MANKVFVVGVGMTKFEKPGRRKNEDGSDWDYPDMARESGTKALADAGISFDLVEQGYVGYVYGESTSGQRALYELGMTGIPVVNVNN
;
A
#
# COMPACT_ATOMS: atom_id res chain seq x y z
N MET A 1 -23.32 -11.60 -16.70
CA MET A 1 -23.54 -10.18 -16.44
C MET A 1 -22.27 -9.54 -15.92
N ALA A 2 -21.83 -8.47 -16.54
CA ALA A 2 -20.64 -7.79 -16.08
C ALA A 2 -20.91 -6.98 -14.81
N ASN A 3 -20.07 -7.13 -13.79
CA ASN A 3 -20.15 -6.33 -12.61
C ASN A 3 -19.48 -4.96 -12.87
N LYS A 4 -20.09 -3.91 -12.35
CA LYS A 4 -19.49 -2.59 -12.41
C LYS A 4 -18.46 -2.45 -11.29
N VAL A 5 -17.31 -1.88 -11.61
CA VAL A 5 -16.23 -1.65 -10.67
C VAL A 5 -15.93 -0.16 -10.65
N PHE A 6 -15.81 0.38 -9.45
CA PHE A 6 -15.54 1.82 -9.27
C PHE A 6 -14.26 2.04 -8.48
N VAL A 7 -13.50 3.05 -8.87
CA VAL A 7 -12.39 3.56 -8.06
C VAL A 7 -12.97 4.58 -7.10
N VAL A 8 -12.90 4.31 -5.80
CA VAL A 8 -13.53 5.15 -4.77
C VAL A 8 -12.53 6.05 -4.07
N GLY A 9 -11.24 5.78 -4.20
CA GLY A 9 -10.21 6.62 -3.60
C GLY A 9 -8.85 6.30 -4.18
N VAL A 10 -7.98 7.30 -4.22
CA VAL A 10 -6.62 7.15 -4.73
C VAL A 10 -5.64 7.89 -3.83
N GLY A 11 -4.41 7.41 -3.81
CA GLY A 11 -3.33 8.06 -3.08
C GLY A 11 -1.99 7.65 -3.65
N MET A 12 -1.03 8.56 -3.59
CA MET A 12 0.31 8.25 -4.05
C MET A 12 1.34 9.02 -3.25
N THR A 13 2.57 8.53 -3.27
CA THR A 13 3.69 9.25 -2.71
C THR A 13 4.30 10.14 -3.78
N LYS A 14 5.08 11.12 -3.33
CA LYS A 14 5.88 11.93 -4.24
C LYS A 14 6.97 11.05 -4.85
N PHE A 15 7.26 11.25 -6.13
CA PHE A 15 8.37 10.55 -6.78
C PHE A 15 9.69 11.10 -6.30
N GLU A 16 10.54 10.23 -5.75
CA GLU A 16 11.85 10.62 -5.24
C GLU A 16 12.89 9.57 -5.59
N LYS A 17 14.16 9.99 -5.62
CA LYS A 17 15.27 9.07 -5.83
C LYS A 17 15.45 8.18 -4.60
N PRO A 18 15.88 6.94 -4.77
CA PRO A 18 16.21 6.08 -3.63
C PRO A 18 17.19 6.76 -2.67
N GLY A 19 16.95 6.60 -1.37
CA GLY A 19 17.78 7.16 -0.31
C GLY A 19 17.59 8.64 -0.06
N ARG A 20 16.71 9.31 -0.80
CA ARG A 20 16.52 10.75 -0.64
C ARG A 20 15.60 11.12 0.51
N ARG A 21 14.63 10.25 0.79
CA ARG A 21 13.69 10.47 1.88
C ARG A 21 14.03 9.57 3.06
N LYS A 22 14.03 10.15 4.25
CA LYS A 22 14.41 9.46 5.48
C LYS A 22 13.27 9.44 6.47
N ASN A 23 13.25 8.41 7.32
CA ASN A 23 12.41 8.36 8.50
C ASN A 23 13.04 9.21 9.62
N GLU A 24 12.29 9.42 10.70
CA GLU A 24 12.77 10.19 11.86
C GLU A 24 14.01 9.58 12.49
N ASP A 25 14.16 8.26 12.44
CA ASP A 25 15.31 7.54 12.98
C ASP A 25 16.53 7.56 12.05
N GLY A 26 16.44 8.22 10.91
CA GLY A 26 17.51 8.32 9.93
C GLY A 26 17.58 7.19 8.91
N SER A 27 16.72 6.17 9.02
CA SER A 27 16.69 5.10 8.04
C SER A 27 16.06 5.58 6.73
N ASP A 28 16.45 4.93 5.62
CA ASP A 28 15.88 5.26 4.31
C ASP A 28 14.43 4.81 4.21
N TRP A 29 13.64 5.58 3.48
CA TRP A 29 12.29 5.17 3.13
C TRP A 29 12.33 3.93 2.25
N ASP A 30 11.49 2.96 2.60
CA ASP A 30 11.35 1.73 1.87
C ASP A 30 9.86 1.51 1.57
N TYR A 31 9.54 0.40 0.91
CA TYR A 31 8.18 0.14 0.45
C TYR A 31 7.11 0.14 1.57
N PRO A 32 7.38 -0.30 2.81
CA PRO A 32 6.35 -0.18 3.84
C PRO A 32 5.99 1.26 4.16
N ASP A 33 6.97 2.16 4.14
CA ASP A 33 6.74 3.58 4.37
C ASP A 33 5.91 4.20 3.26
N MET A 34 6.22 3.84 2.01
CA MET A 34 5.47 4.30 0.85
C MET A 34 4.04 3.78 0.87
N ALA A 35 3.86 2.53 1.24
CA ALA A 35 2.53 1.92 1.34
C ALA A 35 1.69 2.63 2.41
N ARG A 36 2.29 2.94 3.55
CA ARG A 36 1.59 3.66 4.62
C ARG A 36 1.10 5.02 4.15
N GLU A 37 1.95 5.79 3.48
CA GLU A 37 1.58 7.12 3.01
C GLU A 37 0.53 7.06 1.90
N SER A 38 0.77 6.28 0.84
CA SER A 38 -0.16 6.19 -0.28
C SER A 38 -1.48 5.55 0.11
N GLY A 39 -1.42 4.49 0.92
CA GLY A 39 -2.62 3.80 1.38
C GLY A 39 -3.46 4.67 2.31
N THR A 40 -2.84 5.39 3.22
CA THR A 40 -3.55 6.31 4.11
C THR A 40 -4.24 7.41 3.32
N LYS A 41 -3.57 7.96 2.31
CA LYS A 41 -4.16 8.98 1.44
C LYS A 41 -5.34 8.41 0.65
N ALA A 42 -5.22 7.20 0.13
CA ALA A 42 -6.29 6.56 -0.62
C ALA A 42 -7.52 6.30 0.25
N LEU A 43 -7.31 5.80 1.46
CA LEU A 43 -8.41 5.55 2.41
C LEU A 43 -9.11 6.85 2.82
N ALA A 44 -8.32 7.90 3.06
CA ALA A 44 -8.89 9.21 3.39
C ALA A 44 -9.68 9.78 2.22
N ASP A 45 -9.18 9.62 0.99
CA ASP A 45 -9.89 10.08 -0.20
C ASP A 45 -11.20 9.31 -0.40
N ALA A 46 -11.19 8.01 -0.14
CA ALA A 46 -12.40 7.19 -0.23
C ALA A 46 -13.38 7.42 0.93
N GLY A 47 -12.89 7.93 2.06
CA GLY A 47 -13.70 8.12 3.25
C GLY A 47 -14.04 6.83 3.98
N ILE A 48 -13.19 5.80 3.86
CA ILE A 48 -13.39 4.51 4.52
C ILE A 48 -12.19 4.15 5.38
N SER A 49 -12.39 3.22 6.31
CA SER A 49 -11.28 2.65 7.08
C SER A 49 -10.79 1.36 6.42
N PHE A 50 -9.56 0.97 6.73
CA PHE A 50 -8.97 -0.25 6.17
C PHE A 50 -9.76 -1.51 6.57
N ASP A 51 -10.49 -1.48 7.67
CA ASP A 51 -11.32 -2.60 8.12
C ASP A 51 -12.38 -3.02 7.10
N LEU A 52 -12.77 -2.12 6.21
CA LEU A 52 -13.75 -2.39 5.17
C LEU A 52 -13.12 -3.01 3.91
N VAL A 53 -11.80 -3.06 3.83
CA VAL A 53 -11.10 -3.64 2.69
C VAL A 53 -11.12 -5.16 2.83
N GLU A 54 -11.57 -5.85 1.78
CA GLU A 54 -11.74 -7.30 1.81
C GLU A 54 -10.60 -8.06 1.15
N GLN A 55 -9.81 -7.39 0.31
CA GLN A 55 -8.75 -8.04 -0.45
C GLN A 55 -7.73 -7.00 -0.89
N GLY A 56 -6.45 -7.38 -0.95
CA GLY A 56 -5.39 -6.49 -1.39
C GLY A 56 -4.53 -7.11 -2.48
N TYR A 57 -4.11 -6.31 -3.43
CA TYR A 57 -3.17 -6.69 -4.49
C TYR A 57 -2.00 -5.72 -4.45
N VAL A 58 -0.78 -6.25 -4.38
CA VAL A 58 0.43 -5.43 -4.33
C VAL A 58 1.39 -5.88 -5.42
N GLY A 59 1.75 -4.94 -6.29
CA GLY A 59 2.74 -5.19 -7.34
C GLY A 59 4.11 -4.66 -6.93
N TYR A 60 5.15 -5.41 -7.25
CA TYR A 60 6.53 -5.02 -6.95
C TYR A 60 7.48 -5.61 -7.99
N VAL A 61 8.66 -5.01 -8.09
CA VAL A 61 9.72 -5.49 -9.01
C VAL A 61 10.78 -6.26 -8.22
N TYR A 62 11.26 -5.66 -7.14
CA TYR A 62 12.25 -6.27 -6.25
C TYR A 62 11.66 -6.35 -4.86
N GLY A 63 11.57 -7.56 -4.32
CA GLY A 63 11.04 -7.73 -2.97
C GLY A 63 10.93 -9.20 -2.60
N GLU A 64 10.69 -9.45 -1.33
CA GLU A 64 10.45 -10.78 -0.82
C GLU A 64 9.05 -11.26 -1.20
N SER A 65 8.82 -12.57 -1.13
CA SER A 65 7.53 -13.17 -1.50
C SER A 65 6.35 -12.68 -0.66
N THR A 66 6.62 -12.09 0.52
CA THR A 66 5.59 -11.55 1.41
C THR A 66 5.59 -10.04 1.48
N SER A 67 6.19 -9.37 0.49
CA SER A 67 6.26 -7.90 0.46
C SER A 67 4.89 -7.23 0.49
N GLY A 68 3.89 -7.82 -0.16
CA GLY A 68 2.54 -7.28 -0.17
C GLY A 68 1.91 -7.28 1.21
N GLN A 69 2.05 -8.37 1.96
CA GLN A 69 1.55 -8.45 3.33
C GLN A 69 2.22 -7.42 4.21
N ARG A 70 3.54 -7.30 4.14
CA ARG A 70 4.27 -6.32 4.93
C ARG A 70 3.86 -4.89 4.60
N ALA A 71 3.66 -4.59 3.32
CA ALA A 71 3.24 -3.27 2.89
C ALA A 71 1.84 -2.93 3.43
N LEU A 72 0.89 -3.87 3.29
CA LEU A 72 -0.48 -3.63 3.73
C LEU A 72 -0.65 -3.66 5.25
N TYR A 73 0.23 -4.35 5.98
CA TYR A 73 0.20 -4.35 7.44
C TYR A 73 0.45 -2.96 8.04
N GLU A 74 1.08 -2.05 7.29
CA GLU A 74 1.22 -0.66 7.72
C GLU A 74 -0.13 0.06 7.81
N LEU A 75 -1.16 -0.45 7.13
CA LEU A 75 -2.51 0.10 7.16
C LEU A 75 -3.38 -0.59 8.20
N GLY A 76 -3.08 -1.83 8.52
CA GLY A 76 -3.80 -2.62 9.51
C GLY A 76 -3.62 -4.10 9.27
N MET A 77 -3.70 -4.89 10.33
CA MET A 77 -3.57 -6.35 10.28
C MET A 77 -4.96 -6.97 10.40
N THR A 78 -5.72 -6.92 9.32
CA THR A 78 -7.12 -7.36 9.30
C THR A 78 -7.30 -8.80 8.83
N GLY A 79 -6.21 -9.47 8.40
CA GLY A 79 -6.30 -10.85 7.94
C GLY A 79 -6.88 -11.05 6.56
N ILE A 80 -6.97 -9.99 5.76
CA ILE A 80 -7.51 -10.09 4.40
C ILE A 80 -6.54 -10.85 3.48
N PRO A 81 -7.06 -11.50 2.43
CA PRO A 81 -6.19 -12.08 1.41
C PRO A 81 -5.35 -11.01 0.71
N VAL A 82 -4.07 -11.29 0.55
CA VAL A 82 -3.15 -10.39 -0.16
C VAL A 82 -2.49 -11.15 -1.30
N VAL A 83 -2.61 -10.61 -2.50
CA VAL A 83 -1.98 -11.17 -3.69
C VAL A 83 -0.73 -10.37 -4.03
N ASN A 84 0.41 -11.04 -4.06
CA ASN A 84 1.68 -10.43 -4.44
C ASN A 84 1.92 -10.65 -5.93
N VAL A 85 2.13 -9.57 -6.66
CA VAL A 85 2.37 -9.61 -8.10
C VAL A 85 3.79 -9.15 -8.36
N ASN A 86 4.65 -10.09 -8.72
CA ASN A 86 6.05 -9.82 -9.04
C ASN A 86 6.18 -9.62 -10.56
N ASN A 87 6.77 -8.53 -10.92
CA ASN A 87 6.97 -8.20 -12.33
C ASN A 87 8.33 -8.69 -12.81
#